data_a7252991d0c0368d5acc829b8061d01c
#
_entry.id   a7252991d0c0368d5acc829b8061d01c
#
_cell.length_a   1.000
_cell.length_b   1.000
_cell.length_c   1.000
_cell.angle_alpha   90.00
_cell.angle_beta   90.00
_cell.angle_gamma   90.00
#
_symmetry.space_group_name_H-M   'P 1'
#
loop_
_entity.id
_entity.type
_entity.pdbx_description
1 polymer ?
#
loop_
_entity_poly.entity_id
_entity_poly.type
_entity_poly.pdbx_seq_one_letter_code
_entity_poly.pdbx_strand_id
1 'polypeptide(L)'
;MTSGDERIKAKKEFILQGFTAKTHCEAIARLFDVPGIQRVIVSVAFVNRSGTELLKHQLKKYAAKTKAFIGIRNDITSTQGAKHLLDLGVSLLLVDTGSRSVLFHPKLYLAKGAEHARLVIGSANFTMGGLNNNIEAGFAIELDLKNSDEKALVEGIEKEFDALTKDYPDHVIPITKAAELDALQATGRLIDEMTTSPPRPASAATSP
;
A
#
# COMPACT_ATOMS: atom_id res chain seq x y z
N MET A 1 -16.05 -5.41 44.61
CA MET A 1 -15.11 -4.49 43.94
C MET A 1 -14.82 -5.04 42.56
N THR A 2 -15.61 -4.63 41.59
CA THR A 2 -15.45 -5.02 40.20
C THR A 2 -14.36 -4.15 39.61
N SER A 3 -13.17 -4.71 39.39
CA SER A 3 -12.14 -4.08 38.57
C SER A 3 -12.68 -4.01 37.14
N GLY A 4 -13.12 -2.84 36.76
CA GLY A 4 -13.49 -2.58 35.37
C GLY A 4 -12.27 -2.81 34.49
N ASP A 5 -12.34 -3.83 33.68
CA ASP A 5 -11.44 -4.10 32.56
C ASP A 5 -11.70 -2.98 31.53
N GLU A 6 -11.07 -1.83 31.72
CA GLU A 6 -11.01 -0.78 30.70
C GLU A 6 -10.15 -1.31 29.54
N ARG A 7 -10.72 -2.16 28.70
CA ARG A 7 -10.13 -2.51 27.42
C ARG A 7 -9.97 -1.23 26.62
N ILE A 8 -8.75 -0.78 26.46
CA ILE A 8 -8.42 0.31 25.54
C ILE A 8 -8.87 -0.17 24.16
N LYS A 9 -10.00 0.37 23.68
CA LYS A 9 -10.52 0.02 22.35
C LYS A 9 -9.61 0.61 21.29
N ALA A 10 -9.31 -0.19 20.25
CA ALA A 10 -8.59 0.27 19.07
C ALA A 10 -9.20 1.58 18.57
N LYS A 11 -8.38 2.61 18.45
CA LYS A 11 -8.83 3.89 17.89
C LYS A 11 -9.01 3.73 16.38
N LYS A 12 -10.24 3.89 15.91
CA LYS A 12 -10.61 3.77 14.51
C LYS A 12 -11.02 5.12 13.95
N GLU A 13 -10.45 5.51 12.84
CA GLU A 13 -10.77 6.74 12.13
C GLU A 13 -11.29 6.39 10.73
N PHE A 14 -12.50 6.84 10.39
CA PHE A 14 -13.02 6.75 9.03
C PHE A 14 -12.48 7.91 8.19
N ILE A 15 -12.02 7.59 7.00
CA ILE A 15 -11.49 8.53 6.02
C ILE A 15 -12.44 8.53 4.82
N LEU A 16 -12.97 9.71 4.47
CA LEU A 16 -13.72 9.94 3.25
C LEU A 16 -13.03 11.09 2.50
N GLN A 17 -11.96 10.71 1.78
CA GLN A 17 -11.15 11.63 1.00
C GLN A 17 -11.98 12.25 -0.13
N GLY A 18 -11.73 13.51 -0.45
CA GLY A 18 -12.44 14.26 -1.49
C GLY A 18 -13.71 14.96 -0.98
N PHE A 19 -14.34 14.46 0.11
CA PHE A 19 -15.47 15.11 0.77
C PHE A 19 -15.11 15.69 2.14
N THR A 20 -13.96 15.31 2.70
CA THR A 20 -13.44 15.84 3.96
C THR A 20 -12.01 16.32 3.77
N ALA A 21 -11.46 17.04 4.76
CA ALA A 21 -10.06 17.43 4.75
C ALA A 21 -9.07 16.27 4.96
N LYS A 22 -9.56 15.07 5.29
CA LYS A 22 -8.72 13.90 5.56
C LYS A 22 -8.28 13.24 4.26
N THR A 23 -6.99 12.89 4.17
CA THR A 23 -6.43 12.18 3.03
C THR A 23 -5.85 10.83 3.45
N HIS A 24 -5.80 9.88 2.51
CA HIS A 24 -5.10 8.62 2.72
C HIS A 24 -3.59 8.85 2.82
N CYS A 25 -3.05 9.86 2.13
CA CYS A 25 -1.64 10.24 2.25
C CYS A 25 -1.25 10.55 3.70
N GLU A 26 -2.01 11.41 4.38
CA GLU A 26 -1.76 11.75 5.78
C GLU A 26 -1.93 10.55 6.71
N ALA A 27 -2.97 9.75 6.51
CA ALA A 27 -3.21 8.57 7.32
C ALA A 27 -2.08 7.54 7.18
N ILE A 28 -1.60 7.30 5.95
CA ILE A 28 -0.49 6.39 5.68
C ILE A 28 0.84 6.97 6.18
N ALA A 29 1.06 8.29 6.05
CA ALA A 29 2.25 8.93 6.63
C ALA A 29 2.32 8.72 8.15
N ARG A 30 1.19 8.80 8.85
CA ARG A 30 1.10 8.54 10.31
C ARG A 30 1.37 7.07 10.71
N LEU A 31 1.37 6.10 9.78
CA LEU A 31 1.84 4.74 10.08
C LEU A 31 3.29 4.76 10.57
N PHE A 32 4.09 5.66 10.01
CA PHE A 32 5.52 5.76 10.31
C PHE A 32 5.83 6.45 11.65
N ASP A 33 4.79 6.90 12.39
CA ASP A 33 4.91 7.42 13.75
C ASP A 33 4.84 6.29 14.81
N VAL A 34 4.60 5.04 14.40
CA VAL A 34 4.65 3.88 15.32
C VAL A 34 6.03 3.79 15.96
N PRO A 35 6.11 3.74 17.30
CA PRO A 35 7.40 3.66 18.00
C PRO A 35 8.14 2.37 17.65
N GLY A 36 9.43 2.48 17.34
CA GLY A 36 10.30 1.33 17.15
C GLY A 36 9.85 0.40 16.03
N ILE A 37 9.45 0.93 14.87
CA ILE A 37 8.98 0.13 13.73
C ILE A 37 9.89 -1.04 13.46
N GLN A 38 9.32 -2.24 13.47
CA GLN A 38 9.97 -3.52 13.18
C GLN A 38 9.62 -4.02 11.78
N ARG A 39 8.42 -3.69 11.30
CA ARG A 39 7.91 -4.15 10.01
C ARG A 39 6.92 -3.17 9.41
N VAL A 40 6.98 -3.02 8.07
CA VAL A 40 6.00 -2.31 7.26
C VAL A 40 5.57 -3.21 6.11
N ILE A 41 4.25 -3.33 5.90
CA ILE A 41 3.65 -3.99 4.74
C ILE A 41 2.89 -2.95 3.95
N VAL A 42 3.20 -2.86 2.66
CA VAL A 42 2.42 -2.11 1.67
C VAL A 42 1.86 -3.13 0.69
N SER A 43 0.55 -3.22 0.56
CA SER A 43 -0.09 -4.12 -0.40
C SER A 43 -1.13 -3.35 -1.18
N VAL A 44 -0.88 -3.16 -2.48
CA VAL A 44 -1.74 -2.36 -3.35
C VAL A 44 -1.86 -2.95 -4.74
N ALA A 45 -2.99 -2.67 -5.39
CA ALA A 45 -3.19 -3.05 -6.78
C ALA A 45 -2.32 -2.24 -7.74
N PHE A 46 -2.19 -0.92 -7.49
CA PHE A 46 -1.56 0.01 -8.43
C PHE A 46 -0.54 0.90 -7.75
N VAL A 47 0.56 1.13 -8.44
CA VAL A 47 1.60 2.09 -8.04
C VAL A 47 2.02 2.95 -9.23
N ASN A 48 2.29 4.24 -8.98
CA ASN A 48 2.94 5.13 -9.93
C ASN A 48 4.00 6.00 -9.23
N ARG A 49 4.85 6.65 -10.02
CA ARG A 49 5.96 7.48 -9.52
C ARG A 49 5.48 8.59 -8.61
N SER A 50 4.42 9.31 -9.02
CA SER A 50 3.90 10.45 -8.25
C SER A 50 3.34 10.03 -6.89
N GLY A 51 2.71 8.85 -6.80
CA GLY A 51 2.25 8.31 -5.51
C GLY A 51 3.42 7.96 -4.59
N THR A 52 4.41 7.23 -5.08
CA THR A 52 5.57 6.83 -4.26
C THR A 52 6.41 8.01 -3.80
N GLU A 53 6.44 9.11 -4.56
CA GLU A 53 7.15 10.34 -4.20
C GLU A 53 6.58 11.00 -2.94
N LEU A 54 5.24 10.92 -2.72
CA LEU A 54 4.58 11.51 -1.55
C LEU A 54 5.10 10.95 -0.22
N LEU A 55 5.51 9.70 -0.20
CA LEU A 55 5.95 9.00 1.02
C LEU A 55 7.44 8.60 0.97
N LYS A 56 8.22 9.18 0.05
CA LYS A 56 9.62 8.77 -0.17
C LYS A 56 10.50 8.86 1.07
N HIS A 57 10.32 9.89 1.90
CA HIS A 57 11.13 10.08 3.10
C HIS A 57 10.90 8.98 4.13
N GLN A 58 9.64 8.62 4.37
CA GLN A 58 9.23 7.56 5.27
C GLN A 58 9.71 6.20 4.74
N LEU A 59 9.45 5.92 3.46
CA LEU A 59 9.87 4.68 2.82
C LEU A 59 11.39 4.52 2.85
N LYS A 60 12.16 5.56 2.52
CA LYS A 60 13.61 5.50 2.58
C LYS A 60 14.13 5.23 3.99
N LYS A 61 13.55 5.91 5.00
CA LYS A 61 13.92 5.73 6.41
C LYS A 61 13.71 4.30 6.90
N TYR A 62 12.63 3.64 6.44
CA TYR A 62 12.23 2.32 6.90
C TYR A 62 12.35 1.25 5.80
N ALA A 63 13.12 1.51 4.74
CA ALA A 63 13.22 0.64 3.57
C ALA A 63 13.54 -0.82 3.91
N ALA A 64 14.56 -1.05 4.75
CA ALA A 64 14.97 -2.39 5.16
C ALA A 64 13.92 -3.18 5.96
N LYS A 65 12.86 -2.50 6.44
CA LYS A 65 11.74 -3.09 7.19
C LYS A 65 10.45 -3.15 6.37
N THR A 66 10.48 -2.63 5.14
CA THR A 66 9.31 -2.49 4.27
C THR A 66 9.31 -3.58 3.21
N LYS A 67 8.20 -4.35 3.15
CA LYS A 67 7.84 -5.21 2.04
C LYS A 67 6.67 -4.60 1.27
N ALA A 68 6.79 -4.43 -0.03
CA ALA A 68 5.75 -3.90 -0.90
C ALA A 68 5.27 -4.99 -1.88
N PHE A 69 4.00 -5.38 -1.76
CA PHE A 69 3.31 -6.31 -2.65
C PHE A 69 2.47 -5.48 -3.63
N ILE A 70 2.86 -5.47 -4.89
CA ILE A 70 2.28 -4.60 -5.91
C ILE A 70 1.69 -5.43 -7.04
N GLY A 71 0.40 -5.24 -7.33
CA GLY A 71 -0.26 -5.87 -8.46
C GLY A 71 0.27 -5.37 -9.80
N ILE A 72 0.42 -6.28 -10.77
CA ILE A 72 0.80 -5.98 -12.14
C ILE A 72 -0.18 -6.59 -13.13
N ARG A 73 0.03 -6.42 -14.44
CA ARG A 73 -0.86 -6.86 -15.52
C ARG A 73 -2.26 -6.18 -15.45
N ASN A 74 -2.27 -4.93 -15.05
CA ASN A 74 -3.50 -4.17 -14.80
C ASN A 74 -3.56 -2.86 -15.62
N ASP A 75 -2.59 -2.64 -16.49
CA ASP A 75 -2.45 -1.47 -17.37
C ASP A 75 -2.39 -0.10 -16.59
N ILE A 76 -2.02 -0.13 -15.31
CA ILE A 76 -1.94 1.05 -14.42
C ILE A 76 -0.62 1.09 -13.64
N THR A 77 -0.13 -0.06 -13.15
CA THR A 77 1.13 -0.11 -12.41
C THR A 77 2.30 0.22 -13.35
N SER A 78 3.04 1.27 -12.99
CA SER A 78 4.12 1.79 -13.82
C SER A 78 5.49 1.24 -13.46
N THR A 79 6.35 1.14 -14.46
CA THR A 79 7.77 0.84 -14.28
C THR A 79 8.44 1.88 -13.41
N GLN A 80 8.12 3.17 -13.59
CA GLN A 80 8.69 4.28 -12.83
C GLN A 80 8.32 4.23 -11.35
N GLY A 81 7.08 3.89 -11.02
CA GLY A 81 6.64 3.71 -9.63
C GLY A 81 7.31 2.52 -8.95
N ALA A 82 7.35 1.37 -9.63
CA ALA A 82 8.03 0.17 -9.15
C ALA A 82 9.55 0.40 -8.97
N LYS A 83 10.19 1.03 -9.96
CA LYS A 83 11.60 1.39 -9.90
C LYS A 83 11.91 2.33 -8.74
N HIS A 84 11.05 3.30 -8.47
CA HIS A 84 11.25 4.21 -7.34
C HIS A 84 11.23 3.47 -6.00
N LEU A 85 10.32 2.51 -5.78
CA LEU A 85 10.33 1.68 -4.57
C LEU A 85 11.63 0.88 -4.44
N LEU A 86 12.11 0.30 -5.55
CA LEU A 86 13.37 -0.43 -5.61
C LEU A 86 14.57 0.49 -5.27
N ASP A 87 14.64 1.67 -5.87
CA ASP A 87 15.70 2.67 -5.67
C ASP A 87 15.73 3.20 -4.22
N LEU A 88 14.58 3.23 -3.54
CA LEU A 88 14.48 3.55 -2.12
C LEU A 88 14.98 2.42 -1.20
N GLY A 89 15.21 1.22 -1.73
CA GLY A 89 15.66 0.04 -0.99
C GLY A 89 14.53 -0.77 -0.35
N VAL A 90 13.28 -0.58 -0.78
CA VAL A 90 12.14 -1.36 -0.33
C VAL A 90 12.21 -2.77 -0.93
N SER A 91 11.91 -3.81 -0.13
CA SER A 91 11.74 -5.18 -0.64
C SER A 91 10.49 -5.23 -1.52
N LEU A 92 10.68 -5.23 -2.84
CA LEU A 92 9.63 -5.14 -3.84
C LEU A 92 9.25 -6.55 -4.32
N LEU A 93 7.96 -6.86 -4.22
CA LEU A 93 7.34 -8.09 -4.68
C LEU A 93 6.20 -7.74 -5.64
N LEU A 94 6.34 -8.08 -6.88
CA LEU A 94 5.29 -7.87 -7.88
C LEU A 94 4.38 -9.09 -7.94
N VAL A 95 3.07 -8.88 -7.92
CA VAL A 95 2.08 -9.95 -7.93
C VAL A 95 1.39 -10.00 -9.28
N ASP A 96 1.67 -11.07 -10.02
CA ASP A 96 1.09 -11.37 -11.33
C ASP A 96 0.13 -12.56 -11.19
N THR A 97 -1.15 -12.33 -11.32
CA THR A 97 -2.17 -13.39 -11.28
C THR A 97 -2.18 -14.29 -12.52
N GLY A 98 -1.39 -13.97 -13.54
CA GLY A 98 -1.44 -14.66 -14.83
C GLY A 98 -2.68 -14.34 -15.68
N SER A 99 -3.62 -13.55 -15.15
CA SER A 99 -4.91 -13.24 -15.77
C SER A 99 -5.19 -11.74 -15.76
N ARG A 100 -5.89 -11.24 -16.78
CA ARG A 100 -6.44 -9.87 -16.79
C ARG A 100 -7.83 -9.79 -16.15
N SER A 101 -8.51 -10.92 -15.96
CA SER A 101 -9.83 -10.98 -15.33
C SER A 101 -9.79 -11.12 -13.82
N VAL A 102 -8.65 -11.53 -13.27
CA VAL A 102 -8.42 -11.64 -11.82
C VAL A 102 -7.25 -10.73 -11.46
N LEU A 103 -7.52 -9.68 -10.70
CA LEU A 103 -6.49 -8.72 -10.29
C LEU A 103 -6.10 -8.95 -8.83
N PHE A 104 -4.80 -8.81 -8.54
CA PHE A 104 -4.37 -8.60 -7.16
C PHE A 104 -4.77 -7.17 -6.78
N HIS A 105 -5.80 -7.03 -5.92
CA HIS A 105 -6.47 -5.74 -5.71
C HIS A 105 -6.63 -5.29 -4.25
N PRO A 106 -5.73 -5.66 -3.31
CA PRO A 106 -5.76 -5.10 -1.96
C PRO A 106 -5.35 -3.63 -1.96
N LYS A 107 -5.71 -2.92 -0.88
CA LYS A 107 -5.17 -1.62 -0.50
C LYS A 107 -5.03 -1.64 1.01
N LEU A 108 -3.89 -2.13 1.45
CA LEU A 108 -3.55 -2.31 2.86
C LEU A 108 -2.15 -1.77 3.11
N TYR A 109 -2.03 -0.99 4.17
CA TYR A 109 -0.78 -0.42 4.67
C TYR A 109 -0.71 -0.71 6.17
N LEU A 110 0.33 -1.40 6.61
CA LEU A 110 0.55 -1.77 8.00
C LEU A 110 1.94 -1.35 8.45
N ALA A 111 2.05 -0.72 9.60
CA ALA A 111 3.31 -0.57 10.32
C ALA A 111 3.17 -1.17 11.71
N LYS A 112 4.16 -2.00 12.11
CA LYS A 112 4.21 -2.70 13.38
C LYS A 112 5.49 -2.37 14.13
N GLY A 113 5.36 -1.97 15.39
CA GLY A 113 6.43 -1.88 16.37
C GLY A 113 6.35 -3.04 17.37
N ALA A 114 6.97 -2.86 18.56
CA ALA A 114 6.95 -3.88 19.61
C ALA A 114 5.60 -3.96 20.33
N GLU A 115 4.99 -2.82 20.64
CA GLU A 115 3.77 -2.72 21.45
C GLU A 115 2.57 -2.14 20.71
N HIS A 116 2.81 -1.48 19.56
CA HIS A 116 1.79 -0.79 18.79
C HIS A 116 1.90 -1.13 17.32
N ALA A 117 0.76 -1.10 16.64
CA ALA A 117 0.69 -1.14 15.20
C ALA A 117 -0.34 -0.12 14.69
N ARG A 118 -0.19 0.28 13.43
CA ARG A 118 -1.19 1.07 12.71
C ARG A 118 -1.49 0.39 11.38
N LEU A 119 -2.78 0.33 11.05
CA LEU A 119 -3.30 -0.25 9.83
C LEU A 119 -4.14 0.80 9.09
N VAL A 120 -3.87 1.00 7.80
CA VAL A 120 -4.79 1.71 6.89
C VAL A 120 -5.28 0.72 5.87
N ILE A 121 -6.59 0.61 5.73
CA ILE A 121 -7.25 -0.27 4.76
C ILE A 121 -8.42 0.45 4.11
N GLY A 122 -8.59 0.29 2.80
CA GLY A 122 -9.67 0.97 2.07
C GLY A 122 -9.55 0.84 0.56
N SER A 123 -9.88 1.91 -0.16
CA SER A 123 -9.87 1.93 -1.62
C SER A 123 -8.60 2.55 -2.23
N ALA A 124 -7.77 3.26 -1.45
CA ALA A 124 -6.65 4.06 -1.94
C ALA A 124 -5.45 3.23 -2.42
N ASN A 125 -5.16 3.30 -3.70
CA ASN A 125 -3.92 2.77 -4.29
C ASN A 125 -2.73 3.69 -4.02
N PHE A 126 -1.51 3.19 -4.25
CA PHE A 126 -0.27 3.95 -4.08
C PHE A 126 0.01 4.84 -5.31
N THR A 127 -0.94 5.69 -5.62
CA THR A 127 -0.93 6.67 -6.72
C THR A 127 -1.28 8.05 -6.19
N MET A 128 -0.94 9.11 -6.92
CA MET A 128 -1.37 10.47 -6.56
C MET A 128 -2.89 10.57 -6.41
N GLY A 129 -3.63 9.94 -7.32
CA GLY A 129 -5.10 9.89 -7.26
C GLY A 129 -5.57 9.22 -5.96
N GLY A 130 -5.14 8.00 -5.69
CA GLY A 130 -5.56 7.23 -4.52
C GLY A 130 -5.19 7.91 -3.20
N LEU A 131 -3.99 8.50 -3.12
CA LEU A 131 -3.52 9.09 -1.88
C LEU A 131 -4.08 10.48 -1.57
N ASN A 132 -4.40 11.29 -2.62
CA ASN A 132 -4.79 12.69 -2.42
C ASN A 132 -6.01 13.16 -3.21
N ASN A 133 -6.15 12.76 -4.50
CA ASN A 133 -7.00 13.52 -5.42
C ASN A 133 -8.37 12.89 -5.68
N ASN A 134 -8.45 11.54 -5.62
CA ASN A 134 -9.71 10.85 -5.85
C ASN A 134 -10.64 10.92 -4.65
N ILE A 135 -11.92 10.61 -4.88
CA ILE A 135 -12.82 10.24 -3.80
C ILE A 135 -12.48 8.80 -3.40
N GLU A 136 -12.01 8.64 -2.17
CA GLU A 136 -11.59 7.35 -1.62
C GLU A 136 -12.16 7.16 -0.21
N ALA A 137 -12.44 5.92 0.17
CA ALA A 137 -12.91 5.60 1.51
C ALA A 137 -12.02 4.55 2.18
N GLY A 138 -11.82 4.70 3.49
CA GLY A 138 -11.01 3.75 4.24
C GLY A 138 -11.06 3.97 5.74
N PHE A 139 -10.31 3.15 6.44
CA PHE A 139 -10.12 3.24 7.89
C PHE A 139 -8.64 3.30 8.22
N ALA A 140 -8.27 4.20 9.14
CA ALA A 140 -7.03 4.14 9.88
C ALA A 140 -7.32 3.59 11.27
N ILE A 141 -6.58 2.56 11.69
CA ILE A 141 -6.80 1.81 12.93
C ILE A 141 -5.49 1.80 13.71
N GLU A 142 -5.53 2.29 14.95
CA GLU A 142 -4.44 2.15 15.91
C GLU A 142 -4.69 0.88 16.73
N LEU A 143 -3.66 0.04 16.86
CA LEU A 143 -3.73 -1.27 17.50
C LEU A 143 -2.72 -1.34 18.65
N ASP A 144 -3.17 -1.82 19.80
CA ASP A 144 -2.35 -2.12 20.97
C ASP A 144 -2.00 -3.62 20.98
N LEU A 145 -0.75 -3.95 20.76
CA LEU A 145 -0.29 -5.35 20.69
C LEU A 145 -0.19 -6.03 22.07
N LYS A 146 -0.50 -5.33 23.15
CA LYS A 146 -0.75 -5.92 24.49
C LYS A 146 -2.13 -6.55 24.54
N ASN A 147 -3.06 -6.10 23.70
CA ASN A 147 -4.37 -6.73 23.52
C ASN A 147 -4.20 -7.98 22.62
N SER A 148 -4.64 -9.15 23.11
CA SER A 148 -4.49 -10.43 22.42
C SER A 148 -5.17 -10.49 21.06
N ASP A 149 -6.35 -9.88 20.94
CA ASP A 149 -7.15 -9.94 19.71
C ASP A 149 -6.56 -9.03 18.63
N GLU A 150 -6.08 -7.83 19.03
CA GLU A 150 -5.43 -6.89 18.12
C GLU A 150 -4.06 -7.41 17.67
N LYS A 151 -3.32 -8.04 18.58
CA LYS A 151 -2.08 -8.73 18.26
C LYS A 151 -2.31 -9.88 17.29
N ALA A 152 -3.30 -10.72 17.53
CA ALA A 152 -3.63 -11.83 16.65
C ALA A 152 -4.04 -11.38 15.26
N LEU A 153 -4.78 -10.24 15.14
CA LEU A 153 -5.11 -9.63 13.86
C LEU A 153 -3.85 -9.24 13.07
N VAL A 154 -2.91 -8.55 13.73
CA VAL A 154 -1.67 -8.10 13.07
C VAL A 154 -0.81 -9.28 12.65
N GLU A 155 -0.63 -10.28 13.55
CA GLU A 155 0.12 -11.50 13.26
C GLU A 155 -0.52 -12.33 12.14
N GLY A 156 -1.86 -12.37 12.09
CA GLY A 156 -2.60 -12.98 10.99
C GLY A 156 -2.30 -12.31 9.64
N ILE A 157 -2.36 -10.98 9.58
CA ILE A 157 -2.00 -10.23 8.37
C ILE A 157 -0.56 -10.53 7.95
N GLU A 158 0.39 -10.48 8.89
CA GLU A 158 1.80 -10.77 8.60
C GLU A 158 1.99 -12.19 8.04
N LYS A 159 1.34 -13.17 8.66
CA LYS A 159 1.40 -14.58 8.25
C LYS A 159 0.89 -14.78 6.83
N GLU A 160 -0.26 -14.19 6.48
CA GLU A 160 -0.83 -14.30 5.14
C GLU A 160 0.11 -13.70 4.08
N PHE A 161 0.67 -12.51 4.32
CA PHE A 161 1.61 -11.90 3.39
C PHE A 161 2.96 -12.62 3.30
N ASP A 162 3.44 -13.24 4.38
CA ASP A 162 4.66 -14.06 4.33
C ASP A 162 4.42 -15.38 3.58
N ALA A 163 3.21 -15.94 3.69
CA ALA A 163 2.82 -17.15 2.96
C ALA A 163 2.76 -16.94 1.45
N LEU A 164 2.37 -15.75 0.96
CA LEU A 164 2.22 -15.48 -0.47
C LEU A 164 3.46 -15.87 -1.29
N THR A 165 4.65 -15.47 -0.84
CA THR A 165 5.89 -15.76 -1.57
C THR A 165 6.23 -17.25 -1.59
N LYS A 166 5.85 -17.98 -0.53
CA LYS A 166 6.13 -19.41 -0.38
C LYS A 166 5.10 -20.24 -1.15
N ASP A 167 3.83 -19.88 -1.00
CA ASP A 167 2.72 -20.72 -1.49
C ASP A 167 2.37 -20.42 -2.95
N TYR A 168 2.76 -19.23 -3.45
CA TYR A 168 2.51 -18.80 -4.83
C TYR A 168 3.77 -18.26 -5.53
N PRO A 169 4.88 -19.07 -5.60
CA PRO A 169 6.15 -18.60 -6.14
C PRO A 169 6.08 -18.18 -7.62
N ASP A 170 5.16 -18.77 -8.40
CA ASP A 170 4.96 -18.43 -9.81
C ASP A 170 4.19 -17.11 -10.01
N HIS A 171 3.55 -16.61 -8.96
CA HIS A 171 2.72 -15.41 -9.00
C HIS A 171 3.33 -14.23 -8.26
N VAL A 172 4.22 -14.47 -7.30
CA VAL A 172 4.87 -13.43 -6.49
C VAL A 172 6.33 -13.33 -6.89
N ILE A 173 6.66 -12.29 -7.63
CA ILE A 173 7.97 -12.08 -8.27
C ILE A 173 8.79 -11.11 -7.43
N PRO A 174 9.82 -11.57 -6.69
CA PRO A 174 10.75 -10.67 -6.01
C PRO A 174 11.58 -9.90 -7.05
N ILE A 175 11.65 -8.58 -6.89
CA ILE A 175 12.43 -7.70 -7.77
C ILE A 175 13.68 -7.22 -7.04
N THR A 176 14.84 -7.47 -7.64
CA THR A 176 16.14 -7.13 -7.08
C THR A 176 16.94 -6.19 -7.98
N LYS A 177 16.60 -6.11 -9.26
CA LYS A 177 17.30 -5.32 -10.28
C LYS A 177 16.33 -4.59 -11.19
N ALA A 178 16.72 -3.39 -11.63
CA ALA A 178 15.91 -2.59 -12.55
C ALA A 178 15.63 -3.30 -13.88
N ALA A 179 16.59 -4.08 -14.40
CA ALA A 179 16.43 -4.83 -15.65
C ALA A 179 15.24 -5.84 -15.61
N GLU A 180 14.84 -6.33 -14.42
CA GLU A 180 13.68 -7.20 -14.26
C GLU A 180 12.38 -6.40 -14.49
N LEU A 181 12.34 -5.14 -14.10
CA LEU A 181 11.22 -4.23 -14.36
C LEU A 181 11.12 -3.90 -15.86
N ASP A 182 12.26 -3.65 -16.51
CA ASP A 182 12.31 -3.36 -17.95
C ASP A 182 11.78 -4.58 -18.77
N ALA A 183 12.12 -5.80 -18.35
CA ALA A 183 11.61 -7.02 -18.97
C ALA A 183 10.09 -7.18 -18.79
N LEU A 184 9.55 -6.83 -17.62
CA LEU A 184 8.10 -6.85 -17.37
C LEU A 184 7.38 -5.77 -18.18
N GLN A 185 7.97 -4.59 -18.35
CA GLN A 185 7.45 -3.55 -19.22
C GLN A 185 7.42 -4.00 -20.68
N ALA A 186 8.51 -4.59 -21.19
CA ALA A 186 8.59 -5.10 -22.56
C ALA A 186 7.52 -6.15 -22.89
N THR A 187 7.05 -6.89 -21.87
CA THR A 187 5.97 -7.89 -22.02
C THR A 187 4.57 -7.32 -21.71
N GLY A 188 4.45 -5.99 -21.52
CA GLY A 188 3.16 -5.32 -21.24
C GLY A 188 2.57 -5.63 -19.85
N ARG A 189 3.40 -6.10 -18.92
CA ARG A 189 2.98 -6.36 -17.52
C ARG A 189 3.07 -5.11 -16.65
N LEU A 190 3.93 -4.17 -17.02
CA LEU A 190 4.05 -2.83 -16.47
C LEU A 190 3.85 -1.81 -17.58
N ILE A 191 3.32 -0.64 -17.24
CA ILE A 191 3.21 0.48 -18.19
C ILE A 191 4.40 1.43 -18.04
N ASP A 192 4.63 2.22 -19.07
CA ASP A 192 5.54 3.37 -19.06
C ASP A 192 4.73 4.65 -18.91
N GLU A 193 4.91 5.40 -17.82
CA GLU A 193 4.22 6.69 -17.59
C GLU A 193 4.52 7.73 -18.68
N MET A 194 5.65 7.62 -19.36
CA MET A 194 6.05 8.56 -20.42
C MET A 194 5.30 8.31 -21.73
N THR A 195 4.74 7.13 -21.93
CA THR A 195 4.02 6.75 -23.16
C THR A 195 2.50 6.76 -22.98
N THR A 196 2.00 6.80 -21.75
CA THR A 196 0.57 6.94 -21.50
C THR A 196 0.11 8.34 -21.92
N SER A 197 -0.85 8.41 -22.86
CA SER A 197 -1.47 9.67 -23.27
C SER A 197 -1.96 10.47 -22.05
N PRO A 198 -1.82 11.79 -22.02
CA PRO A 198 -2.35 12.60 -20.94
C PRO A 198 -3.86 12.33 -20.78
N PRO A 199 -4.40 12.40 -19.55
CA PRO A 199 -5.84 12.24 -19.33
C PRO A 199 -6.59 13.20 -20.28
N ARG A 200 -7.64 12.68 -20.93
CA ARG A 200 -8.51 13.55 -21.75
C ARG A 200 -8.98 14.68 -20.85
N PRO A 201 -8.91 15.95 -21.33
CA PRO A 201 -9.49 17.05 -20.58
C PRO A 201 -10.95 16.70 -20.27
N ALA A 202 -11.36 16.89 -19.02
CA ALA A 202 -12.76 16.72 -18.65
C ALA A 202 -13.59 17.56 -19.62
N SER A 203 -14.50 16.94 -20.36
CA SER A 203 -15.53 17.67 -21.07
C SER A 203 -16.22 18.53 -20.02
N ALA A 204 -16.33 19.84 -20.27
CA ALA A 204 -17.00 20.74 -19.37
C ALA A 204 -18.36 20.12 -19.01
N ALA A 205 -18.49 19.72 -17.73
CA ALA A 205 -19.78 19.27 -17.22
C ALA A 205 -20.70 20.49 -17.34
N THR A 206 -21.64 20.42 -18.25
CA THR A 206 -22.79 21.32 -18.22
C THR A 206 -23.51 20.98 -16.92
N SER A 207 -23.39 21.89 -15.95
CA SER A 207 -24.17 21.81 -14.71
C SER A 207 -25.65 21.73 -15.05
N PRO A 208 -26.41 20.89 -14.34
CA PRO A 208 -27.88 20.87 -14.46
C PRO A 208 -28.48 22.17 -13.95
#